data_8da7616bcb4b47513079db0559b57445
#
_entry.id   8da7616bcb4b47513079db0559b57445
#
_cell.length_a   1.000
_cell.length_b   1.000
_cell.length_c   1.000
_cell.angle_alpha   90.00
_cell.angle_beta   90.00
_cell.angle_gamma   90.00
#
_symmetry.space_group_name_H-M   'P 1'
#
loop_
_entity.id
_entity.type
_entity.pdbx_description
1 polymer ?
#
loop_
_entity_poly.entity_id
_entity_poly.type
_entity_poly.pdbx_seq_one_letter_code
_entity_poly.pdbx_strand_id
1 'polypeptide(L)'
;KNAFLGLEHRYHTLMQVFQQHNEDYAKQVEAGMKAKGTLLKYKTVYKHLQEFLNIRYHVKDIALKELTPAFISDFEMFLRTDKHCCTNTVWLYVCPLRTMVFIAINNEWLTRDPFREYEIKKEETTRSFLTKDEIRLLMEGKLKNAKQELYRDLYLFCAFTGLSFADMRNLTEENIRTYFDEHEWININRQKTGVVSNIRLLDIAKQIIDKYRGLCENGRIFPVPHYNTCLAGIRAVAKRCGITKHIT
;
A
#
# COMPACT_ATOMS: atom_id res chain seq x y z
N LYS A 1 -5.05 42.84 12.50
CA LYS A 1 -6.20 42.07 13.10
C LYS A 1 -5.68 40.91 13.98
N ASN A 2 -4.67 40.17 13.58
CA ASN A 2 -4.13 39.02 14.33
C ASN A 2 -3.34 39.40 15.58
N ALA A 3 -2.63 40.53 15.58
CA ALA A 3 -1.92 41.04 16.75
C ALA A 3 -2.90 41.43 17.89
N PHE A 4 -4.13 41.85 17.56
CA PHE A 4 -5.14 42.24 18.54
C PHE A 4 -5.78 41.02 19.25
N LEU A 5 -5.67 39.85 18.67
CA LEU A 5 -6.19 38.58 19.22
C LEU A 5 -5.16 37.78 20.00
N GLY A 6 -3.94 38.30 20.22
CA GLY A 6 -2.87 37.57 20.90
C GLY A 6 -2.36 36.37 20.11
N LEU A 7 -2.72 36.25 18.82
CA LEU A 7 -2.17 35.28 17.91
C LEU A 7 -0.79 35.79 17.48
N GLU A 8 0.24 35.46 18.24
CA GLU A 8 1.62 35.61 17.80
C GLU A 8 1.76 35.03 16.38
N HIS A 9 2.49 35.72 15.50
CA HIS A 9 2.94 35.16 14.22
C HIS A 9 3.84 33.95 14.50
N ARG A 10 3.27 32.81 14.80
CA ARG A 10 3.98 31.54 14.83
C ARG A 10 4.46 31.30 13.42
N TYR A 11 5.76 31.43 13.20
CA TYR A 11 6.37 30.98 11.97
C TYR A 11 6.16 29.47 11.86
N HIS A 12 5.22 29.08 10.99
CA HIS A 12 5.01 27.68 10.73
C HIS A 12 6.18 27.12 9.94
N THR A 13 6.76 26.05 10.45
CA THR A 13 7.87 25.35 9.79
C THR A 13 7.35 24.07 9.14
N LEU A 14 8.09 23.59 8.14
CA LEU A 14 7.71 22.39 7.39
C LEU A 14 7.55 21.17 8.28
N MET A 15 8.52 20.93 9.16
CA MET A 15 8.52 19.72 9.98
C MET A 15 7.47 19.78 11.09
N GLN A 16 7.15 20.97 11.62
CA GLN A 16 6.05 21.14 12.57
C GLN A 16 4.70 20.83 11.92
N VAL A 17 4.44 21.37 10.72
CA VAL A 17 3.18 21.08 9.99
C VAL A 17 3.07 19.59 9.67
N PHE A 18 4.18 18.99 9.24
CA PHE A 18 4.21 17.57 8.90
C PHE A 18 4.01 16.69 10.14
N GLN A 19 4.60 17.05 11.28
CA GLN A 19 4.41 16.32 12.53
C GLN A 19 2.96 16.41 13.00
N GLN A 20 2.38 17.61 13.04
CA GLN A 20 0.97 17.81 13.42
C GLN A 20 0.04 16.98 12.52
N HIS A 21 0.26 17.02 11.21
CA HIS A 21 -0.50 16.19 10.27
C HIS A 21 -0.39 14.70 10.61
N ASN A 22 0.81 14.20 10.92
CA ASN A 22 1.02 12.78 11.24
C ASN A 22 0.31 12.39 12.55
N GLU A 23 0.30 13.26 13.54
CA GLU A 23 -0.40 13.05 14.81
C GLU A 23 -1.92 13.00 14.61
N ASP A 24 -2.47 13.94 13.85
CA ASP A 24 -3.91 13.99 13.57
C ASP A 24 -4.34 12.83 12.67
N TYR A 25 -3.49 12.45 11.70
CA TYR A 25 -3.72 11.26 10.88
C TYR A 25 -3.69 9.97 11.71
N ALA A 26 -2.81 9.89 12.72
CA ALA A 26 -2.74 8.75 13.64
C ALA A 26 -4.04 8.59 14.42
N LYS A 27 -4.61 9.68 14.97
CA LYS A 27 -5.91 9.67 15.64
C LYS A 27 -7.04 9.17 14.72
N GLN A 28 -7.01 9.59 13.44
CA GLN A 28 -7.99 9.12 12.44
C GLN A 28 -7.82 7.62 12.12
N VAL A 29 -6.60 7.10 12.15
CA VAL A 29 -6.34 5.65 11.99
C VAL A 29 -6.85 4.88 13.20
N GLU A 30 -6.64 5.37 14.42
CA GLU A 30 -7.15 4.77 15.66
C GLU A 30 -8.69 4.74 15.68
N ALA A 31 -9.33 5.79 15.17
CA ALA A 31 -10.77 5.85 14.99
C ALA A 31 -11.30 5.01 13.80
N GLY A 32 -10.45 4.27 13.09
CA GLY A 32 -10.85 3.43 11.94
C GLY A 32 -11.21 4.22 10.67
N MET A 33 -11.02 5.55 10.66
CA MET A 33 -11.38 6.42 9.53
C MET A 33 -10.37 6.37 8.39
N LYS A 34 -9.12 6.03 8.67
CA LYS A 34 -8.00 6.05 7.72
C LYS A 34 -7.15 4.77 7.79
N ALA A 35 -6.48 4.46 6.69
CA ALA A 35 -5.65 3.27 6.59
C ALA A 35 -4.26 3.46 7.23
N LYS A 36 -3.85 2.50 8.08
CA LYS A 36 -2.53 2.47 8.73
C LYS A 36 -1.36 2.54 7.73
N GLY A 37 -1.50 1.92 6.54
CA GLY A 37 -0.46 1.94 5.51
C GLY A 37 -0.18 3.34 4.97
N THR A 38 -1.20 4.20 4.90
CA THR A 38 -1.01 5.60 4.47
C THR A 38 -0.27 6.41 5.54
N LEU A 39 -0.58 6.22 6.82
CA LEU A 39 0.16 6.84 7.92
C LEU A 39 1.65 6.44 7.88
N LEU A 40 1.94 5.16 7.65
CA LEU A 40 3.32 4.68 7.55
C LEU A 40 4.08 5.37 6.42
N LYS A 41 3.44 5.59 5.27
CA LYS A 41 4.02 6.37 4.16
C LYS A 41 4.36 7.79 4.59
N TYR A 42 3.44 8.51 5.25
CA TYR A 42 3.70 9.86 5.75
C TYR A 42 4.87 9.88 6.76
N LYS A 43 4.92 8.94 7.70
CA LYS A 43 6.03 8.81 8.66
C LYS A 43 7.37 8.53 7.96
N THR A 44 7.37 7.74 6.89
CA THR A 44 8.57 7.45 6.09
C THR A 44 9.08 8.72 5.41
N VAL A 45 8.19 9.49 4.78
CA VAL A 45 8.57 10.74 4.10
C VAL A 45 9.06 11.79 5.10
N TYR A 46 8.43 11.88 6.28
CA TYR A 46 8.90 12.74 7.36
C TYR A 46 10.36 12.45 7.73
N LYS A 47 10.74 11.18 7.88
CA LYS A 47 12.12 10.78 8.14
C LYS A 47 13.06 11.16 6.99
N HIS A 48 12.66 10.93 5.75
CA HIS A 48 13.48 11.33 4.59
C HIS A 48 13.67 12.84 4.51
N LEU A 49 12.67 13.64 4.87
CA LEU A 49 12.79 15.09 4.94
C LEU A 49 13.75 15.52 6.06
N GLN A 50 13.69 14.90 7.25
CA GLN A 50 14.64 15.17 8.33
C GLN A 50 16.09 14.91 7.90
N GLU A 51 16.32 13.77 7.27
CA GLU A 51 17.65 13.39 6.76
C GLU A 51 18.11 14.36 5.67
N PHE A 52 17.23 14.70 4.73
CA PHE A 52 17.50 15.66 3.65
C PHE A 52 17.88 17.03 4.18
N LEU A 53 17.09 17.59 5.10
CA LEU A 53 17.39 18.89 5.73
C LEU A 53 18.73 18.89 6.45
N ASN A 54 19.03 17.81 7.17
CA ASN A 54 20.30 17.69 7.88
C ASN A 54 21.50 17.57 6.92
N ILE A 55 21.39 16.77 5.86
CA ILE A 55 22.51 16.49 4.95
C ILE A 55 22.76 17.66 3.99
N ARG A 56 21.70 18.23 3.40
CA ARG A 56 21.83 19.25 2.34
C ARG A 56 21.83 20.68 2.85
N TYR A 57 21.09 20.94 3.91
CA TYR A 57 20.91 22.30 4.45
C TYR A 57 21.55 22.52 5.83
N HIS A 58 21.99 21.45 6.50
CA HIS A 58 22.56 21.47 7.85
C HIS A 58 21.62 22.09 8.90
N VAL A 59 20.31 21.94 8.69
CA VAL A 59 19.27 22.42 9.60
C VAL A 59 18.34 21.28 10.02
N LYS A 60 17.62 21.46 11.13
CA LYS A 60 16.63 20.49 11.60
C LYS A 60 15.23 20.73 11.02
N ASP A 61 14.96 21.97 10.60
CA ASP A 61 13.67 22.41 10.09
C ASP A 61 13.85 23.65 9.20
N ILE A 62 12.81 24.00 8.41
CA ILE A 62 12.83 25.15 7.51
C ILE A 62 11.49 25.88 7.58
N ALA A 63 11.51 27.21 7.55
CA ALA A 63 10.28 28.00 7.51
C ALA A 63 9.51 27.75 6.20
N LEU A 64 8.20 27.63 6.27
CA LEU A 64 7.38 27.37 5.07
C LEU A 64 7.60 28.39 3.95
N LYS A 65 7.81 29.67 4.29
CA LYS A 65 8.10 30.75 3.34
C LYS A 65 9.40 30.57 2.55
N GLU A 66 10.31 29.71 3.03
CA GLU A 66 11.60 29.39 2.39
C GLU A 66 11.50 28.21 1.42
N LEU A 67 10.32 27.56 1.34
CA LEU A 67 10.09 26.50 0.37
C LEU A 67 10.04 27.08 -1.04
N THR A 68 11.01 26.75 -1.84
CA THR A 68 11.17 27.20 -3.24
C THR A 68 11.02 26.02 -4.20
N PRO A 69 10.80 26.25 -5.50
CA PRO A 69 10.87 25.17 -6.49
C PRO A 69 12.22 24.43 -6.47
N ALA A 70 13.33 25.14 -6.20
CA ALA A 70 14.65 24.53 -6.05
C ALA A 70 14.68 23.52 -4.90
N PHE A 71 14.09 23.84 -3.74
CA PHE A 71 13.98 22.92 -2.61
C PHE A 71 13.27 21.61 -3.01
N ILE A 72 12.21 21.69 -3.81
CA ILE A 72 11.47 20.50 -4.28
C ILE A 72 12.36 19.65 -5.19
N SER A 73 13.07 20.30 -6.12
CA SER A 73 14.00 19.60 -7.03
C SER A 73 15.18 18.98 -6.28
N ASP A 74 15.71 19.64 -5.27
CA ASP A 74 16.80 19.12 -4.42
C ASP A 74 16.33 17.91 -3.62
N PHE A 75 15.11 17.94 -3.07
CA PHE A 75 14.53 16.80 -2.38
C PHE A 75 14.32 15.61 -3.32
N GLU A 76 13.82 15.84 -4.53
CA GLU A 76 13.74 14.79 -5.56
C GLU A 76 15.11 14.20 -5.86
N MET A 77 16.12 15.04 -6.07
CA MET A 77 17.48 14.59 -6.35
C MET A 77 18.04 13.76 -5.19
N PHE A 78 17.84 14.18 -3.94
CA PHE A 78 18.22 13.42 -2.76
C PHE A 78 17.54 12.04 -2.72
N LEU A 79 16.24 11.96 -3.06
CA LEU A 79 15.54 10.68 -3.11
C LEU A 79 16.11 9.75 -4.20
N ARG A 80 16.56 10.30 -5.32
CA ARG A 80 17.15 9.53 -6.42
C ARG A 80 18.58 9.09 -6.14
N THR A 81 19.42 9.99 -5.64
CA THR A 81 20.87 9.75 -5.48
C THR A 81 21.22 9.11 -4.15
N ASP A 82 20.71 9.64 -3.04
CA ASP A 82 21.09 9.18 -1.70
C ASP A 82 20.19 8.03 -1.22
N LYS A 83 18.92 7.99 -1.65
CA LYS A 83 17.96 6.92 -1.31
C LYS A 83 17.76 5.89 -2.41
N HIS A 84 18.37 6.07 -3.58
CA HIS A 84 18.28 5.17 -4.74
C HIS A 84 16.83 4.81 -5.13
N CYS A 85 15.93 5.78 -5.01
CA CYS A 85 14.51 5.58 -5.33
C CYS A 85 14.28 5.63 -6.85
N CYS A 86 13.51 4.68 -7.38
CA CYS A 86 13.00 4.77 -8.75
C CYS A 86 11.92 5.85 -8.88
N THR A 87 11.63 6.30 -10.10
CA THR A 87 10.70 7.40 -10.40
C THR A 87 9.34 7.26 -9.71
N ASN A 88 8.74 6.07 -9.72
CA ASN A 88 7.45 5.85 -9.05
C ASN A 88 7.52 5.94 -7.53
N THR A 89 8.66 5.60 -6.93
CA THR A 89 8.88 5.76 -5.49
C THR A 89 9.12 7.22 -5.14
N VAL A 90 9.88 7.96 -5.96
CA VAL A 90 10.05 9.41 -5.81
C VAL A 90 8.70 10.11 -5.86
N TRP A 91 7.87 9.80 -6.87
CA TRP A 91 6.51 10.33 -6.95
C TRP A 91 5.71 10.06 -5.67
N LEU A 92 5.77 8.81 -5.17
CA LEU A 92 5.07 8.40 -3.95
C LEU A 92 5.52 9.19 -2.71
N TYR A 93 6.79 9.59 -2.64
CA TYR A 93 7.37 10.32 -1.50
C TYR A 93 7.25 11.84 -1.63
N VAL A 94 7.17 12.37 -2.84
CA VAL A 94 6.94 13.81 -3.08
C VAL A 94 5.47 14.19 -2.83
N CYS A 95 4.51 13.31 -3.12
CA CYS A 95 3.09 13.58 -2.86
C CYS A 95 2.77 13.99 -1.41
N PRO A 96 3.30 13.36 -0.35
CA PRO A 96 3.09 13.82 1.03
C PRO A 96 3.64 15.21 1.30
N LEU A 97 4.79 15.57 0.75
CA LEU A 97 5.33 16.93 0.85
C LEU A 97 4.39 17.94 0.18
N ARG A 98 3.88 17.64 -1.02
CA ARG A 98 2.89 18.46 -1.70
C ARG A 98 1.60 18.62 -0.86
N THR A 99 1.19 17.58 -0.12
CA THR A 99 0.05 17.69 0.80
C THR A 99 0.33 18.71 1.91
N MET A 100 1.55 18.75 2.47
CA MET A 100 1.91 19.75 3.49
C MET A 100 1.88 21.18 2.94
N VAL A 101 2.40 21.35 1.72
CA VAL A 101 2.32 22.65 1.01
C VAL A 101 0.86 23.05 0.79
N PHE A 102 -0.01 22.14 0.39
CA PHE A 102 -1.44 22.40 0.22
C PHE A 102 -2.10 22.84 1.54
N ILE A 103 -1.79 22.18 2.65
CA ILE A 103 -2.26 22.57 3.99
C ILE A 103 -1.78 23.99 4.32
N ALA A 104 -0.52 24.29 4.04
CA ALA A 104 0.06 25.60 4.31
C ALA A 104 -0.60 26.73 3.49
N ILE A 105 -0.90 26.48 2.22
CA ILE A 105 -1.59 27.43 1.34
C ILE A 105 -3.03 27.65 1.83
N ASN A 106 -3.78 26.58 2.13
CA ASN A 106 -5.16 26.68 2.60
C ASN A 106 -5.31 27.41 3.93
N ASN A 107 -4.26 27.38 4.77
CA ASN A 107 -4.23 28.13 6.04
C ASN A 107 -3.54 29.51 5.91
N GLU A 108 -3.24 29.95 4.70
CA GLU A 108 -2.61 31.25 4.42
C GLU A 108 -1.18 31.40 5.02
N TRP A 109 -0.54 30.28 5.39
CA TRP A 109 0.84 30.27 5.89
C TRP A 109 1.87 30.36 4.78
N LEU A 110 1.47 30.03 3.55
CA LEU A 110 2.26 30.09 2.34
C LEU A 110 1.46 30.73 1.21
N THR A 111 2.02 31.77 0.59
CA THR A 111 1.33 32.55 -0.46
C THR A 111 1.60 32.07 -1.88
N ARG A 112 2.71 31.35 -2.08
CA ARG A 112 3.10 30.83 -3.40
C ARG A 112 3.28 29.32 -3.33
N ASP A 113 2.78 28.60 -4.32
CA ASP A 113 2.96 27.16 -4.43
C ASP A 113 4.33 26.83 -5.05
N PRO A 114 5.28 26.24 -4.29
CA PRO A 114 6.57 25.82 -4.83
C PRO A 114 6.47 24.66 -5.82
N PHE A 115 5.32 23.99 -5.89
CA PHE A 115 5.06 22.92 -6.85
C PHE A 115 4.41 23.40 -8.16
N ARG A 116 4.20 24.70 -8.35
CA ARG A 116 3.47 25.25 -9.51
C ARG A 116 4.00 24.74 -10.85
N GLU A 117 5.32 24.67 -10.98
CA GLU A 117 6.01 24.26 -12.22
C GLU A 117 6.63 22.85 -12.09
N TYR A 118 6.37 22.18 -10.95
CA TYR A 118 6.93 20.86 -10.70
C TYR A 118 6.03 19.76 -11.27
N GLU A 119 6.54 19.08 -12.26
CA GLU A 119 5.90 17.90 -12.85
C GLU A 119 6.77 16.67 -12.64
N ILE A 120 6.24 15.70 -11.91
CA ILE A 120 6.77 14.34 -11.90
C ILE A 120 5.71 13.40 -12.46
N LYS A 121 6.03 12.72 -13.56
CA LYS A 121 5.14 11.73 -14.18
C LYS A 121 5.48 10.35 -13.68
N LYS A 122 4.45 9.58 -13.39
CA LYS A 122 4.63 8.16 -13.13
C LYS A 122 5.07 7.45 -14.40
N GLU A 123 6.05 6.58 -14.25
CA GLU A 123 6.40 5.61 -15.30
C GLU A 123 5.35 4.51 -15.35
N GLU A 124 4.92 4.15 -16.54
CA GLU A 124 4.08 2.98 -16.73
C GLU A 124 4.87 1.72 -16.37
N THR A 125 4.28 0.90 -15.52
CA THR A 125 4.87 -0.38 -15.14
C THR A 125 4.09 -1.50 -15.79
N THR A 126 4.71 -2.21 -16.69
CA THR A 126 4.17 -3.47 -17.24
C THR A 126 4.35 -4.58 -16.20
N ARG A 127 3.24 -5.09 -15.70
CA ARG A 127 3.26 -6.27 -14.83
C ARG A 127 2.98 -7.50 -15.66
N SER A 128 3.86 -8.50 -15.56
CA SER A 128 3.60 -9.80 -16.16
C SER A 128 2.49 -10.53 -15.40
N PHE A 129 1.75 -11.37 -16.10
CA PHE A 129 0.76 -12.29 -15.55
C PHE A 129 1.08 -13.71 -15.99
N LEU A 130 0.58 -14.69 -15.25
CA LEU A 130 0.72 -16.09 -15.63
C LEU A 130 -0.28 -16.44 -16.73
N THR A 131 0.21 -17.14 -17.76
CA THR A 131 -0.63 -17.69 -18.82
C THR A 131 -1.46 -18.88 -18.33
N LYS A 132 -2.42 -19.34 -19.11
CA LYS A 132 -3.21 -20.55 -18.79
C LYS A 132 -2.31 -21.79 -18.61
N ASP A 133 -1.28 -21.92 -19.43
CA ASP A 133 -0.34 -23.04 -19.35
C ASP A 133 0.53 -22.95 -18.09
N GLU A 134 0.97 -21.76 -17.70
CA GLU A 134 1.71 -21.56 -16.46
C GLU A 134 0.85 -21.82 -15.22
N ILE A 135 -0.43 -21.44 -15.25
CA ILE A 135 -1.40 -21.80 -14.20
C ILE A 135 -1.56 -23.32 -14.13
N ARG A 136 -1.66 -24.00 -15.28
CA ARG A 136 -1.74 -25.48 -15.34
C ARG A 136 -0.50 -26.11 -14.73
N LEU A 137 0.69 -25.63 -15.09
CA LEU A 137 1.95 -26.10 -14.48
C LEU A 137 1.97 -25.96 -12.96
N LEU A 138 1.42 -24.85 -12.41
CA LEU A 138 1.26 -24.69 -10.97
C LEU A 138 0.30 -25.72 -10.37
N MET A 139 -0.84 -25.97 -11.02
CA MET A 139 -1.86 -26.91 -10.54
C MET A 139 -1.35 -28.36 -10.52
N GLU A 140 -0.63 -28.77 -11.56
CA GLU A 140 -0.16 -30.15 -11.76
C GLU A 140 1.22 -30.40 -11.13
N GLY A 141 1.93 -29.36 -10.74
CA GLY A 141 3.30 -29.42 -10.27
C GLY A 141 3.47 -30.27 -9.00
N LYS A 142 4.46 -31.17 -9.01
CA LYS A 142 4.82 -31.98 -7.83
C LYS A 142 5.45 -31.11 -6.75
N LEU A 143 4.82 -31.02 -5.59
CA LEU A 143 5.25 -30.22 -4.46
C LEU A 143 5.95 -31.09 -3.40
N LYS A 144 6.81 -30.49 -2.57
CA LYS A 144 7.61 -31.20 -1.58
C LYS A 144 6.86 -31.48 -0.28
N ASN A 145 5.98 -30.59 0.11
CA ASN A 145 5.31 -30.62 1.42
C ASN A 145 4.03 -29.76 1.43
N ALA A 146 3.24 -29.92 2.48
CA ALA A 146 1.99 -29.20 2.70
C ALA A 146 2.15 -27.66 2.72
N LYS A 147 3.31 -27.12 3.12
CA LYS A 147 3.56 -25.67 3.05
C LYS A 147 3.59 -25.14 1.62
N GLN A 148 4.27 -25.86 0.71
CA GLN A 148 4.28 -25.47 -0.70
C GLN A 148 2.92 -25.59 -1.33
N GLU A 149 2.16 -26.60 -0.92
CA GLU A 149 0.78 -26.79 -1.34
C GLU A 149 -0.10 -25.61 -0.91
N LEU A 150 0.00 -25.21 0.37
CA LEU A 150 -0.70 -24.03 0.88
C LEU A 150 -0.37 -22.77 0.06
N TYR A 151 0.91 -22.48 -0.22
CA TYR A 151 1.28 -21.29 -0.99
C TYR A 151 0.74 -21.31 -2.42
N ARG A 152 0.76 -22.47 -3.08
CA ARG A 152 0.15 -22.67 -4.39
C ARG A 152 -1.36 -22.41 -4.34
N ASP A 153 -2.04 -23.04 -3.40
CA ASP A 153 -3.50 -23.00 -3.31
C ASP A 153 -3.99 -21.58 -2.97
N LEU A 154 -3.32 -20.85 -2.06
CA LEU A 154 -3.62 -19.45 -1.78
C LEU A 154 -3.43 -18.56 -3.01
N TYR A 155 -2.37 -18.79 -3.80
CA TYR A 155 -2.14 -18.04 -5.02
C TYR A 155 -3.21 -18.34 -6.10
N LEU A 156 -3.50 -19.61 -6.34
CA LEU A 156 -4.54 -20.04 -7.27
C LEU A 156 -5.91 -19.52 -6.85
N PHE A 157 -6.23 -19.56 -5.57
CA PHE A 157 -7.48 -19.00 -5.06
C PHE A 157 -7.60 -17.51 -5.39
N CYS A 158 -6.54 -16.71 -5.13
CA CYS A 158 -6.53 -15.30 -5.53
C CYS A 158 -6.62 -15.12 -7.05
N ALA A 159 -5.98 -15.97 -7.84
CA ALA A 159 -6.01 -15.90 -9.30
C ALA A 159 -7.44 -16.18 -9.87
N PHE A 160 -8.16 -17.15 -9.30
CA PHE A 160 -9.50 -17.52 -9.75
C PHE A 160 -10.62 -16.66 -9.18
N THR A 161 -10.40 -15.98 -8.06
CA THR A 161 -11.43 -15.12 -7.44
C THR A 161 -11.18 -13.62 -7.66
N GLY A 162 -9.96 -13.22 -8.06
CA GLY A 162 -9.58 -11.82 -8.14
C GLY A 162 -9.53 -11.12 -6.76
N LEU A 163 -9.50 -11.88 -5.66
CA LEU A 163 -9.32 -11.33 -4.33
C LEU A 163 -7.89 -10.85 -4.13
N SER A 164 -7.74 -9.75 -3.40
CA SER A 164 -6.42 -9.35 -2.92
C SER A 164 -5.95 -10.29 -1.81
N PHE A 165 -4.65 -10.34 -1.57
CA PHE A 165 -4.08 -11.10 -0.45
C PHE A 165 -4.72 -10.72 0.90
N ALA A 166 -5.00 -9.44 1.13
CA ALA A 166 -5.61 -8.97 2.36
C ALA A 166 -7.07 -9.42 2.51
N ASP A 167 -7.84 -9.38 1.43
CA ASP A 167 -9.24 -9.84 1.41
C ASP A 167 -9.32 -11.35 1.61
N MET A 168 -8.49 -12.13 0.89
CA MET A 168 -8.38 -13.58 1.05
C MET A 168 -7.96 -13.97 2.48
N ARG A 169 -6.97 -13.28 3.07
CA ARG A 169 -6.51 -13.55 4.44
C ARG A 169 -7.60 -13.38 5.49
N ASN A 170 -8.54 -12.46 5.26
CA ASN A 170 -9.62 -12.15 6.20
C ASN A 170 -10.94 -12.84 5.85
N LEU A 171 -10.94 -13.72 4.84
CA LEU A 171 -12.14 -14.44 4.42
C LEU A 171 -12.62 -15.41 5.51
N THR A 172 -13.91 -15.35 5.85
CA THR A 172 -14.60 -16.19 6.83
C THR A 172 -15.76 -16.94 6.16
N GLU A 173 -16.32 -17.94 6.83
CA GLU A 173 -17.52 -18.65 6.34
C GLU A 173 -18.72 -17.72 6.13
N GLU A 174 -18.85 -16.68 6.95
CA GLU A 174 -19.94 -15.70 6.84
C GLU A 174 -19.92 -14.93 5.50
N ASN A 175 -18.75 -14.91 4.84
CA ASN A 175 -18.60 -14.27 3.53
C ASN A 175 -19.05 -15.16 2.38
N ILE A 176 -19.32 -16.46 2.61
CA ILE A 176 -19.77 -17.40 1.60
C ILE A 176 -21.28 -17.59 1.73
N ARG A 177 -21.99 -17.34 0.64
CA ARG A 177 -23.44 -17.43 0.58
C ARG A 177 -23.91 -18.14 -0.68
N THR A 178 -24.88 -19.02 -0.53
CA THR A 178 -25.59 -19.58 -1.68
C THR A 178 -26.68 -18.61 -2.11
N TYR A 179 -26.72 -18.29 -3.39
CA TYR A 179 -27.71 -17.40 -3.98
C TYR A 179 -28.81 -18.22 -4.74
N PHE A 180 -29.74 -17.49 -5.34
CA PHE A 180 -30.89 -18.06 -6.08
C PHE A 180 -30.50 -18.92 -7.30
N ASP A 181 -29.25 -18.77 -7.77
CA ASP A 181 -28.68 -19.57 -8.88
C ASP A 181 -28.06 -20.88 -8.39
N GLU A 182 -28.29 -21.25 -7.12
CA GLU A 182 -27.76 -22.46 -6.44
C GLU A 182 -26.23 -22.52 -6.38
N HIS A 183 -25.54 -21.41 -6.72
CA HIS A 183 -24.09 -21.30 -6.63
C HIS A 183 -23.65 -20.57 -5.36
N GLU A 184 -22.47 -20.94 -4.88
CA GLU A 184 -21.82 -20.23 -3.80
C GLU A 184 -21.10 -19.00 -4.32
N TRP A 185 -21.23 -17.90 -3.59
CA TRP A 185 -20.63 -16.61 -3.88
C TRP A 185 -19.89 -16.09 -2.68
N ILE A 186 -18.76 -15.42 -2.92
CA ILE A 186 -18.09 -14.60 -1.91
C ILE A 186 -18.70 -13.20 -1.91
N ASN A 187 -19.19 -12.77 -0.76
CA ASN A 187 -19.70 -11.42 -0.54
C ASN A 187 -18.82 -10.72 0.49
N ILE A 188 -18.05 -9.73 0.06
CA ILE A 188 -17.14 -8.98 0.91
C ILE A 188 -17.15 -7.49 0.59
N ASN A 189 -16.76 -6.69 1.60
CA ASN A 189 -16.32 -5.33 1.40
C ASN A 189 -14.80 -5.33 1.25
N ARG A 190 -14.29 -4.87 0.09
CA ARG A 190 -12.83 -4.79 -0.15
C ARG A 190 -12.15 -3.98 0.94
N GLN A 191 -11.17 -4.55 1.62
CA GLN A 191 -10.49 -3.89 2.73
C GLN A 191 -9.85 -2.54 2.36
N LYS A 192 -9.35 -2.41 1.13
CA LYS A 192 -8.67 -1.19 0.68
C LYS A 192 -9.63 -0.06 0.32
N THR A 193 -10.80 -0.37 -0.23
CA THR A 193 -11.70 0.62 -0.87
C THR A 193 -13.08 0.67 -0.24
N GLY A 194 -13.46 -0.29 0.59
CA GLY A 194 -14.80 -0.45 1.13
C GLY A 194 -15.86 -0.88 0.09
N VAL A 195 -15.46 -1.09 -1.17
CA VAL A 195 -16.39 -1.45 -2.25
C VAL A 195 -16.87 -2.88 -2.06
N VAL A 196 -18.19 -3.08 -2.12
CA VAL A 196 -18.82 -4.40 -2.12
C VAL A 196 -18.38 -5.19 -3.35
N SER A 197 -17.98 -6.43 -3.15
CA SER A 197 -17.61 -7.37 -4.22
C SER A 197 -18.32 -8.68 -4.03
N ASN A 198 -19.10 -9.07 -5.05
CA ASN A 198 -19.78 -10.35 -5.14
C ASN A 198 -19.05 -11.18 -6.20
N ILE A 199 -18.48 -12.30 -5.80
CA ILE A 199 -17.65 -13.13 -6.66
C ILE A 199 -18.21 -14.53 -6.64
N ARG A 200 -18.68 -15.02 -7.80
CA ARG A 200 -19.12 -16.40 -7.95
C ARG A 200 -17.93 -17.34 -7.80
N LEU A 201 -18.06 -18.33 -6.96
CA LEU A 201 -17.06 -19.36 -6.77
C LEU A 201 -17.05 -20.33 -7.96
N LEU A 202 -15.88 -20.42 -8.59
CA LEU A 202 -15.61 -21.50 -9.55
C LEU A 202 -15.30 -22.79 -8.79
N ASP A 203 -15.53 -23.94 -9.39
CA ASP A 203 -15.35 -25.26 -8.76
C ASP A 203 -13.95 -25.42 -8.15
N ILE A 204 -12.90 -24.93 -8.83
CA ILE A 204 -11.55 -24.97 -8.31
C ILE A 204 -11.36 -24.12 -7.04
N ALA A 205 -11.97 -22.94 -6.98
CA ALA A 205 -11.91 -22.07 -5.81
C ALA A 205 -12.68 -22.70 -4.63
N LYS A 206 -13.81 -23.36 -4.92
CA LYS A 206 -14.58 -24.11 -3.93
C LYS A 206 -13.79 -25.28 -3.38
N GLN A 207 -13.16 -26.11 -4.22
CA GLN A 207 -12.29 -27.21 -3.78
C GLN A 207 -11.15 -26.74 -2.88
N ILE A 208 -10.56 -25.56 -3.16
CA ILE A 208 -9.53 -24.98 -2.31
C ILE A 208 -10.12 -24.55 -0.95
N ILE A 209 -11.30 -23.93 -0.93
CA ILE A 209 -12.00 -23.59 0.32
C ILE A 209 -12.24 -24.85 1.15
N ASP A 210 -12.87 -25.87 0.56
CA ASP A 210 -13.26 -27.11 1.24
C ASP A 210 -12.04 -27.83 1.85
N LYS A 211 -10.88 -27.75 1.19
CA LYS A 211 -9.62 -28.31 1.69
C LYS A 211 -9.12 -27.67 2.99
N TYR A 212 -9.36 -26.35 3.16
CA TYR A 212 -8.85 -25.59 4.32
C TYR A 212 -9.93 -25.25 5.33
N ARG A 213 -11.20 -25.54 5.03
CA ARG A 213 -12.34 -25.27 5.90
C ARG A 213 -12.16 -25.95 7.26
N GLY A 214 -12.36 -25.18 8.33
CA GLY A 214 -12.27 -25.67 9.70
C GLY A 214 -10.84 -25.85 10.25
N LEU A 215 -9.80 -25.53 9.49
CA LEU A 215 -8.40 -25.62 9.97
C LEU A 215 -7.96 -24.42 10.83
N CYS A 216 -8.74 -23.34 10.86
CA CYS A 216 -8.41 -22.12 11.59
C CYS A 216 -9.35 -21.90 12.78
N GLU A 217 -8.80 -21.83 13.98
CA GLU A 217 -9.57 -21.57 15.21
C GLU A 217 -10.18 -20.16 15.28
N ASN A 218 -9.70 -19.21 14.47
CA ASN A 218 -10.13 -17.81 14.48
C ASN A 218 -11.28 -17.50 13.50
N GLY A 219 -11.99 -18.52 12.99
CA GLY A 219 -13.09 -18.39 12.05
C GLY A 219 -12.71 -18.05 10.62
N ARG A 220 -11.41 -17.89 10.32
CA ARG A 220 -10.93 -17.70 8.94
C ARG A 220 -10.92 -19.04 8.20
N ILE A 221 -11.10 -18.96 6.87
CA ILE A 221 -11.04 -20.16 6.03
C ILE A 221 -9.60 -20.66 5.86
N PHE A 222 -8.65 -19.73 5.63
CA PHE A 222 -7.27 -20.07 5.27
C PHE A 222 -6.27 -19.79 6.40
N PRO A 223 -5.33 -20.70 6.68
CA PRO A 223 -4.20 -20.48 7.59
C PRO A 223 -3.10 -19.65 6.90
N VAL A 224 -3.38 -18.36 6.61
CA VAL A 224 -2.52 -17.50 5.79
C VAL A 224 -1.34 -16.96 6.58
N PRO A 225 -0.08 -17.32 6.25
CA PRO A 225 1.12 -16.76 6.85
C PRO A 225 1.31 -15.27 6.52
N HIS A 226 2.41 -14.68 7.02
CA HIS A 226 2.75 -13.31 6.68
C HIS A 226 2.97 -13.15 5.16
N TYR A 227 2.60 -11.99 4.61
CA TYR A 227 2.66 -11.71 3.16
C TYR A 227 4.01 -12.06 2.52
N ASN A 228 5.12 -11.61 3.09
CA ASN A 228 6.45 -11.88 2.55
C ASN A 228 6.79 -13.38 2.54
N THR A 229 6.30 -14.14 3.52
CA THR A 229 6.47 -15.60 3.59
C THR A 229 5.69 -16.28 2.47
N CYS A 230 4.44 -15.88 2.24
CA CYS A 230 3.62 -16.39 1.14
C CYS A 230 4.23 -16.05 -0.21
N LEU A 231 4.71 -14.81 -0.39
CA LEU A 231 5.33 -14.37 -1.64
C LEU A 231 6.63 -15.14 -1.94
N ALA A 232 7.50 -15.33 -0.94
CA ALA A 232 8.70 -16.14 -1.10
C ALA A 232 8.34 -17.60 -1.40
N GLY A 233 7.32 -18.13 -0.72
CA GLY A 233 6.84 -19.49 -0.91
C GLY A 233 6.32 -19.76 -2.31
N ILE A 234 5.44 -18.89 -2.83
CA ILE A 234 4.90 -19.06 -4.19
C ILE A 234 5.98 -18.89 -5.27
N ARG A 235 6.95 -17.99 -5.08
CA ARG A 235 8.10 -17.85 -5.99
C ARG A 235 8.93 -19.14 -6.06
N ALA A 236 9.18 -19.77 -4.91
CA ALA A 236 9.89 -21.05 -4.85
C ALA A 236 9.09 -22.18 -5.52
N VAL A 237 7.77 -22.21 -5.33
CA VAL A 237 6.87 -23.17 -6.00
C VAL A 237 6.88 -22.94 -7.50
N ALA A 238 6.70 -21.71 -7.98
CA ALA A 238 6.71 -21.39 -9.40
C ALA A 238 8.01 -21.80 -10.09
N LYS A 239 9.16 -21.46 -9.47
CA LYS A 239 10.47 -21.89 -9.97
C LYS A 239 10.58 -23.41 -10.08
N ARG A 240 10.05 -24.16 -9.10
CA ARG A 240 10.01 -25.62 -9.12
C ARG A 240 9.13 -26.16 -10.25
N CYS A 241 8.04 -25.49 -10.57
CA CYS A 241 7.13 -25.84 -11.67
C CYS A 241 7.63 -25.35 -13.05
N GLY A 242 8.88 -24.83 -13.15
CA GLY A 242 9.47 -24.37 -14.42
C GLY A 242 9.02 -22.97 -14.85
N ILE A 243 8.35 -22.21 -13.97
CA ILE A 243 7.90 -20.85 -14.27
C ILE A 243 9.03 -19.87 -13.95
N THR A 244 9.53 -19.16 -14.96
CA THR A 244 10.64 -18.21 -14.85
C THR A 244 10.18 -16.77 -14.62
N LYS A 245 8.91 -16.47 -14.82
CA LYS A 245 8.33 -15.13 -14.61
C LYS A 245 8.40 -14.71 -13.15
N HIS A 246 8.64 -13.41 -12.94
CA HIS A 246 8.64 -12.84 -11.61
C HIS A 246 7.20 -12.69 -11.10
N ILE A 247 6.86 -13.41 -10.03
CA ILE A 247 5.57 -13.31 -9.32
C ILE A 247 5.65 -12.20 -8.27
N THR A 248 4.64 -11.29 -8.29
CA THR A 248 4.54 -10.13 -7.38
C THR A 248 3.35 -10.26 -6.43
#